data_9f05ee2c469ebe2b6b6224367d640a86
#
_entry.id   9f05ee2c469ebe2b6b6224367d640a86
#
_cell.length_a   1.000
_cell.length_b   1.000
_cell.length_c   1.000
_cell.angle_alpha   90.00
_cell.angle_beta   90.00
_cell.angle_gamma   90.00
#
_symmetry.space_group_name_H-M   'P 1'
#
loop_
_entity.id
_entity.type
_entity.pdbx_description
1 polymer ?
#
loop_
_entity_poly.entity_id
_entity_poly.type
_entity_poly.pdbx_seq_one_letter_code
_entity_poly.pdbx_strand_id
1 'polypeptide(L)'
;MLALLCATFCTSLPAAEREFDYGPPFGHVTLYMPEGKPRSMVLFLSGDGGWHLGVVSMARAFTAAGAAVAGLDVRHYLADISAHPGPCRYMAADFETLAHRVQRELHLDDYQLPLLYGYSSGATLAYAVLVQSPPGTFGGAVSLGFCPDQKFGGVPLCPGPGAQLSYHPGAKGSFVFDPAPRLSDRWLAFQGQNDQTCPVAAIDDFAQQVANSTVIRLAGVGHGFGVEDRWLPQLVATLDSLAPRAQPGALRSAAGTAHTEAGVPPAALASVDDLPLIEQPATHGAADLPLALLLTGDGGWAGLDRGMAAELSARGLPVVGLSTLRYYWKARTPEESARDVARVISHYLGVWKRQRVLLIGYSFGANVLPFIVNRLPPELQARIVGVGLLGLDANTSFEIRVTGWLPGASTGELPVRPEIEKMTGLRAMCLYGKGEQHDPCAALAGPTLRALEIGTGHHFSGAYAQLADAILQGSGISAPGPIATQ
;
A
#
# COMPACT_ATOMS: atom_id res chain seq x y z
N MET A 1 24.21 57.95 19.80
CA MET A 1 23.28 57.10 19.04
C MET A 1 23.71 55.65 19.28
N LEU A 2 22.99 54.97 20.17
CA LEU A 2 23.27 53.56 20.50
C LEU A 2 22.22 52.74 19.73
N ALA A 3 22.68 51.93 18.78
CA ALA A 3 21.80 51.02 18.02
C ALA A 3 21.59 49.74 18.85
N LEU A 4 20.35 49.57 19.34
CA LEU A 4 19.93 48.32 19.98
C LEU A 4 19.69 47.26 18.90
N LEU A 5 20.58 46.25 18.80
CA LEU A 5 20.32 45.03 18.04
C LEU A 5 19.31 44.16 18.81
N CYS A 6 18.06 44.14 18.36
CA CYS A 6 17.09 43.13 18.77
C CYS A 6 17.42 41.81 18.11
N ALA A 7 18.09 40.90 18.82
CA ALA A 7 18.21 39.52 18.43
C ALA A 7 16.85 38.83 18.69
N THR A 8 16.04 38.65 17.68
CA THR A 8 14.88 37.78 17.72
C THR A 8 15.32 36.35 17.89
N PHE A 9 15.30 35.84 19.11
CA PHE A 9 15.32 34.42 19.39
C PHE A 9 14.05 33.81 18.81
N CYS A 10 14.13 33.17 17.65
CA CYS A 10 13.14 32.20 17.23
C CYS A 10 13.16 31.04 18.23
N THR A 11 12.32 31.08 19.25
CA THR A 11 12.02 29.91 20.06
C THR A 11 11.17 29.00 19.18
N SER A 12 11.79 27.91 18.65
CA SER A 12 11.07 26.82 18.05
C SER A 12 10.07 26.29 19.08
N LEU A 13 8.77 26.33 18.74
CA LEU A 13 7.74 25.69 19.53
C LEU A 13 8.07 24.19 19.60
N PRO A 14 7.96 23.54 20.75
CA PRO A 14 8.20 22.11 20.84
C PRO A 14 7.22 21.36 19.93
N ALA A 15 7.70 20.33 19.25
CA ALA A 15 6.87 19.42 18.47
C ALA A 15 5.63 19.03 19.29
N ALA A 16 4.45 19.14 18.69
CA ALA A 16 3.21 18.84 19.39
C ALA A 16 3.14 17.34 19.69
N GLU A 17 3.08 16.99 20.97
CA GLU A 17 2.88 15.62 21.44
C GLU A 17 1.45 15.49 21.96
N ARG A 18 0.69 14.51 21.44
CA ARG A 18 -0.72 14.28 21.80
C ARG A 18 -0.99 12.78 21.91
N GLU A 19 -1.83 12.41 22.85
CA GLU A 19 -2.28 11.04 23.03
C GLU A 19 -3.72 10.92 22.55
N PHE A 20 -4.00 9.85 21.76
CA PHE A 20 -5.32 9.53 21.24
C PHE A 20 -5.65 8.07 21.55
N ASP A 21 -6.92 7.81 21.89
CA ASP A 21 -7.42 6.46 22.04
C ASP A 21 -8.00 5.97 20.70
N TYR A 22 -7.30 5.00 20.10
CA TYR A 22 -7.74 4.36 18.85
C TYR A 22 -8.62 3.12 19.10
N GLY A 23 -8.84 2.76 20.36
CA GLY A 23 -9.56 1.53 20.74
C GLY A 23 -8.77 0.27 20.41
N PRO A 24 -9.39 -0.92 20.59
CA PRO A 24 -8.75 -2.18 20.27
C PRO A 24 -8.29 -2.26 18.82
N PRO A 25 -7.14 -2.91 18.55
CA PRO A 25 -6.21 -3.53 19.49
C PRO A 25 -5.11 -2.59 20.02
N PHE A 26 -5.08 -1.31 19.66
CA PHE A 26 -3.98 -0.39 19.94
C PHE A 26 -4.15 0.40 21.24
N GLY A 27 -5.40 0.71 21.64
CA GLY A 27 -5.65 1.61 22.77
C GLY A 27 -5.05 3.00 22.55
N HIS A 28 -4.32 3.49 23.56
CA HIS A 28 -3.67 4.79 23.49
C HIS A 28 -2.43 4.78 22.60
N VAL A 29 -2.38 5.74 21.68
CA VAL A 29 -1.27 5.98 20.74
C VAL A 29 -0.78 7.40 20.95
N THR A 30 0.52 7.58 21.12
CA THR A 30 1.14 8.91 21.27
C THR A 30 1.55 9.44 19.88
N LEU A 31 0.96 10.54 19.46
CA LEU A 31 1.28 11.19 18.20
C LEU A 31 2.28 12.33 18.39
N TYR A 32 3.33 12.34 17.60
CA TYR A 32 4.36 13.37 17.56
C TYR A 32 4.31 14.04 16.18
N MET A 33 4.12 15.36 16.17
CA MET A 33 4.06 16.14 14.93
C MET A 33 5.28 17.05 14.78
N PRO A 34 5.94 17.01 13.61
CA PRO A 34 7.03 17.94 13.33
C PRO A 34 6.51 19.36 13.11
N GLU A 35 7.42 20.33 13.14
CA GLU A 35 7.11 21.66 12.65
C GLU A 35 6.87 21.63 11.14
N GLY A 36 5.73 22.11 10.69
CA GLY A 36 5.35 22.14 9.27
C GLY A 36 4.83 20.80 8.73
N LYS A 37 4.89 20.64 7.40
CA LYS A 37 4.34 19.46 6.70
C LYS A 37 5.24 18.25 6.93
N PRO A 38 4.72 17.13 7.44
CA PRO A 38 5.49 15.90 7.60
C PRO A 38 6.06 15.39 6.29
N ARG A 39 7.31 14.96 6.29
CA ARG A 39 7.98 14.35 5.12
C ARG A 39 7.79 12.83 5.06
N SER A 40 7.50 12.20 6.19
CA SER A 40 7.26 10.77 6.33
C SER A 40 6.32 10.48 7.49
N MET A 41 5.64 9.33 7.43
CA MET A 41 4.79 8.78 8.48
C MET A 41 5.46 7.54 9.08
N VAL A 42 5.67 7.52 10.39
CA VAL A 42 6.28 6.43 11.14
C VAL A 42 5.28 5.81 12.11
N LEU A 43 5.11 4.50 12.05
CA LEU A 43 4.51 3.70 13.09
C LEU A 43 5.66 3.11 13.92
N PHE A 44 5.83 3.56 15.15
CA PHE A 44 6.94 3.14 16.01
C PHE A 44 6.47 2.26 17.14
N LEU A 45 6.94 1.03 17.15
CA LEU A 45 6.55 -0.04 18.08
C LEU A 45 7.56 -0.13 19.21
N SER A 46 7.08 -0.03 20.46
CA SER A 46 7.94 -0.17 21.65
C SER A 46 8.47 -1.59 21.82
N GLY A 47 9.40 -1.77 22.75
CA GLY A 47 9.77 -3.10 23.27
C GLY A 47 8.86 -3.55 24.43
N ASP A 48 9.27 -4.62 25.12
CA ASP A 48 8.57 -5.17 26.29
C ASP A 48 8.49 -4.20 27.48
N GLY A 49 9.29 -3.13 27.47
CA GLY A 49 9.20 -2.02 28.41
C GLY A 49 7.98 -1.13 28.23
N GLY A 50 7.29 -1.21 27.10
CA GLY A 50 6.16 -0.35 26.73
C GLY A 50 6.60 1.01 26.16
N TRP A 51 5.64 1.91 25.97
CA TRP A 51 5.89 3.23 25.38
C TRP A 51 6.43 4.20 26.43
N HIS A 52 7.70 3.98 26.85
CA HIS A 52 8.41 4.79 27.84
C HIS A 52 9.91 4.85 27.53
N LEU A 53 10.63 5.77 28.21
CA LEU A 53 12.10 5.88 28.15
C LEU A 53 12.66 5.96 26.72
N GLY A 54 13.64 5.10 26.37
CA GLY A 54 14.44 5.21 25.15
C GLY A 54 13.68 5.30 23.83
N VAL A 55 12.47 4.69 23.71
CA VAL A 55 11.65 4.80 22.49
C VAL A 55 11.08 6.20 22.29
N VAL A 56 10.83 6.95 23.38
CA VAL A 56 10.34 8.34 23.31
C VAL A 56 11.42 9.27 22.77
N SER A 57 12.69 9.09 23.16
CA SER A 57 13.81 9.88 22.62
C SER A 57 13.99 9.64 21.12
N MET A 58 13.87 8.39 20.66
CA MET A 58 13.90 8.03 19.24
C MET A 58 12.74 8.68 18.47
N ALA A 59 11.50 8.60 19.01
CA ALA A 59 10.31 9.22 18.38
C ALA A 59 10.50 10.75 18.23
N ARG A 60 11.01 11.41 19.25
CA ARG A 60 11.31 12.86 19.20
C ARG A 60 12.41 13.18 18.19
N ALA A 61 13.43 12.33 18.06
CA ALA A 61 14.48 12.50 17.05
C ALA A 61 13.92 12.36 15.61
N PHE A 62 13.05 11.39 15.36
CA PHE A 62 12.34 11.27 14.08
C PHE A 62 11.48 12.51 13.79
N THR A 63 10.79 13.01 14.81
CA THR A 63 9.94 14.18 14.67
C THR A 63 10.77 15.44 14.39
N ALA A 64 11.90 15.62 15.06
CA ALA A 64 12.85 16.69 14.78
C ALA A 64 13.40 16.62 13.35
N ALA A 65 13.51 15.40 12.77
CA ALA A 65 13.91 15.18 11.39
C ALA A 65 12.76 15.32 10.39
N GLY A 66 11.56 15.74 10.84
CA GLY A 66 10.43 16.05 9.97
C GLY A 66 9.46 14.88 9.74
N ALA A 67 9.50 13.82 10.55
CA ALA A 67 8.53 12.74 10.47
C ALA A 67 7.34 12.98 11.42
N ALA A 68 6.12 12.64 10.99
CA ALA A 68 5.02 12.37 11.91
C ALA A 68 5.21 10.97 12.49
N VAL A 69 5.10 10.82 13.81
CA VAL A 69 5.33 9.53 14.48
C VAL A 69 4.11 9.14 15.31
N ALA A 70 3.63 7.92 15.12
CA ALA A 70 2.66 7.28 16.00
C ALA A 70 3.39 6.25 16.87
N GLY A 71 3.46 6.51 18.17
CA GLY A 71 4.10 5.67 19.16
C GLY A 71 3.13 4.64 19.75
N LEU A 72 3.50 3.36 19.67
CA LEU A 72 2.65 2.21 19.95
C LEU A 72 3.22 1.37 21.10
N ASP A 73 2.41 1.11 22.13
CA ASP A 73 2.76 0.14 23.18
C ASP A 73 2.49 -1.29 22.70
N VAL A 74 3.57 -2.01 22.35
CA VAL A 74 3.49 -3.40 21.87
C VAL A 74 2.87 -4.33 22.90
N ARG A 75 3.05 -4.10 24.19
CA ARG A 75 2.45 -4.94 25.24
C ARG A 75 0.93 -4.86 25.22
N HIS A 76 0.40 -3.63 25.02
CA HIS A 76 -1.05 -3.43 24.91
C HIS A 76 -1.59 -4.18 23.70
N TYR A 77 -0.98 -3.96 22.52
CA TYR A 77 -1.37 -4.65 21.29
C TYR A 77 -1.35 -6.18 21.42
N LEU A 78 -0.25 -6.76 21.94
CA LEU A 78 -0.13 -8.21 22.11
C LEU A 78 -1.11 -8.77 23.15
N ALA A 79 -1.37 -8.02 24.23
CA ALA A 79 -2.35 -8.41 25.23
C ALA A 79 -3.77 -8.44 24.66
N ASP A 80 -4.16 -7.41 23.90
CA ASP A 80 -5.49 -7.31 23.30
C ASP A 80 -5.74 -8.44 22.30
N ILE A 81 -4.82 -8.68 21.35
CA ILE A 81 -4.99 -9.76 20.37
C ILE A 81 -5.02 -11.15 21.04
N SER A 82 -4.31 -11.32 22.16
CA SER A 82 -4.35 -12.56 22.94
C SER A 82 -5.65 -12.74 23.71
N ALA A 83 -6.28 -11.65 24.16
CA ALA A 83 -7.56 -11.68 24.86
C ALA A 83 -8.75 -11.90 23.91
N HIS A 84 -8.59 -11.53 22.63
CA HIS A 84 -9.62 -11.65 21.60
C HIS A 84 -9.17 -12.57 20.45
N PRO A 85 -8.92 -13.87 20.71
CA PRO A 85 -8.43 -14.79 19.69
C PRO A 85 -9.51 -15.02 18.63
N GLY A 86 -9.16 -14.83 17.36
CA GLY A 86 -9.92 -15.25 16.20
C GLY A 86 -9.38 -16.57 15.64
N PRO A 87 -9.87 -17.01 14.47
CA PRO A 87 -9.30 -18.18 13.78
C PRO A 87 -7.84 -17.97 13.41
N CYS A 88 -7.46 -16.74 13.07
CA CYS A 88 -6.07 -16.27 12.91
C CYS A 88 -6.05 -14.73 12.95
N ARG A 89 -4.86 -14.14 13.12
CA ARG A 89 -4.69 -12.67 13.14
C ARG A 89 -3.96 -12.17 11.89
N TYR A 90 -4.54 -11.16 11.25
CA TYR A 90 -3.94 -10.46 10.14
C TYR A 90 -3.47 -9.08 10.60
N MET A 91 -2.28 -9.04 11.23
CA MET A 91 -1.71 -7.85 11.84
C MET A 91 -1.49 -6.71 10.83
N ALA A 92 -1.11 -7.04 9.61
CA ALA A 92 -0.88 -6.03 8.58
C ALA A 92 -2.09 -5.12 8.36
N ALA A 93 -3.32 -5.66 8.40
CA ALA A 93 -4.55 -4.86 8.30
C ALA A 93 -4.78 -3.95 9.52
N ASP A 94 -4.40 -4.41 10.73
CA ASP A 94 -4.50 -3.57 11.92
C ASP A 94 -3.62 -2.33 11.79
N PHE A 95 -2.34 -2.53 11.42
CA PHE A 95 -1.37 -1.45 11.28
C PHE A 95 -1.67 -0.52 10.09
N GLU A 96 -2.16 -1.07 9.00
CA GLU A 96 -2.61 -0.28 7.84
C GLU A 96 -3.80 0.62 8.21
N THR A 97 -4.82 0.03 8.86
CA THR A 97 -5.99 0.76 9.34
C THR A 97 -5.59 1.87 10.33
N LEU A 98 -4.69 1.57 11.27
CA LEU A 98 -4.17 2.58 12.18
C LEU A 98 -3.47 3.71 11.43
N ALA A 99 -2.61 3.39 10.46
CA ALA A 99 -1.88 4.39 9.67
C ALA A 99 -2.84 5.34 8.93
N HIS A 100 -3.92 4.81 8.36
CA HIS A 100 -4.96 5.61 7.71
C HIS A 100 -5.66 6.54 8.71
N ARG A 101 -6.08 6.00 9.87
CA ARG A 101 -6.75 6.79 10.93
C ARG A 101 -5.86 7.90 11.46
N VAL A 102 -4.60 7.58 11.77
CA VAL A 102 -3.61 8.56 12.25
C VAL A 102 -3.40 9.68 11.24
N GLN A 103 -3.22 9.35 9.96
CA GLN A 103 -2.99 10.35 8.92
C GLN A 103 -4.21 11.25 8.69
N ARG A 104 -5.43 10.73 8.85
CA ARG A 104 -6.65 11.53 8.85
C ARG A 104 -6.77 12.42 10.07
N GLU A 105 -6.48 11.90 11.27
CA GLU A 105 -6.47 12.67 12.52
C GLU A 105 -5.46 13.84 12.47
N LEU A 106 -4.32 13.59 11.86
CA LEU A 106 -3.28 14.58 11.64
C LEU A 106 -3.56 15.52 10.46
N HIS A 107 -4.68 15.34 9.75
CA HIS A 107 -5.09 16.13 8.59
C HIS A 107 -3.99 16.22 7.52
N LEU A 108 -3.28 15.11 7.25
CA LEU A 108 -2.25 15.11 6.21
C LEU A 108 -2.88 15.35 4.84
N ASP A 109 -2.35 16.31 4.10
CA ASP A 109 -2.83 16.64 2.75
C ASP A 109 -2.72 15.49 1.75
N ASP A 110 -1.66 14.68 1.88
CA ASP A 110 -1.38 13.56 0.98
C ASP A 110 -1.13 12.30 1.80
N TYR A 111 -1.64 11.16 1.34
CA TYR A 111 -1.33 9.88 1.95
C TYR A 111 0.15 9.54 1.80
N GLN A 112 0.79 9.22 2.91
CA GLN A 112 2.18 8.78 2.97
C GLN A 112 2.23 7.29 3.31
N LEU A 113 3.04 6.51 2.57
CA LEU A 113 3.29 5.12 2.94
C LEU A 113 3.92 5.06 4.33
N PRO A 114 3.28 4.39 5.30
CA PRO A 114 3.83 4.34 6.65
C PRO A 114 5.10 3.50 6.70
N LEU A 115 6.08 3.96 7.46
CA LEU A 115 7.31 3.24 7.77
C LEU A 115 7.13 2.52 9.11
N LEU A 116 7.49 1.25 9.18
CA LEU A 116 7.44 0.48 10.40
C LEU A 116 8.79 0.55 11.12
N TYR A 117 8.80 1.06 12.34
CA TYR A 117 9.97 1.03 13.21
C TYR A 117 9.64 0.26 14.47
N GLY A 118 10.58 -0.53 14.97
CA GLY A 118 10.35 -1.26 16.19
C GLY A 118 11.62 -1.50 16.99
N TYR A 119 11.48 -1.57 18.31
CA TYR A 119 12.57 -1.88 19.24
C TYR A 119 12.28 -3.17 19.99
N SER A 120 13.26 -4.08 20.10
CA SER A 120 13.16 -5.36 20.82
C SER A 120 11.95 -6.18 20.34
N SER A 121 10.95 -6.50 21.16
CA SER A 121 9.74 -7.20 20.71
C SER A 121 8.99 -6.43 19.63
N GLY A 122 9.01 -5.09 19.66
CA GLY A 122 8.51 -4.26 18.57
C GLY A 122 9.29 -4.42 17.28
N ALA A 123 10.60 -4.69 17.36
CA ALA A 123 11.43 -4.96 16.18
C ALA A 123 11.00 -6.24 15.45
N THR A 124 10.70 -7.29 16.22
CA THR A 124 10.16 -8.55 15.71
C THR A 124 8.78 -8.36 15.11
N LEU A 125 7.92 -7.59 15.80
CA LEU A 125 6.58 -7.31 15.30
C LEU A 125 6.60 -6.47 14.01
N ALA A 126 7.50 -5.48 13.89
CA ALA A 126 7.65 -4.68 12.67
C ALA A 126 8.05 -5.56 11.46
N TYR A 127 8.98 -6.51 11.66
CA TYR A 127 9.32 -7.50 10.65
C TYR A 127 8.11 -8.39 10.30
N ALA A 128 7.42 -8.94 11.31
CA ALA A 128 6.28 -9.82 11.12
C ALA A 128 5.14 -9.14 10.35
N VAL A 129 4.83 -7.89 10.66
CA VAL A 129 3.83 -7.07 9.95
C VAL A 129 4.27 -6.85 8.50
N LEU A 130 5.55 -6.50 8.26
CA LEU A 130 6.06 -6.28 6.91
C LEU A 130 5.96 -7.53 6.05
N VAL A 131 6.38 -8.69 6.54
CA VAL A 131 6.33 -9.95 5.77
C VAL A 131 4.94 -10.54 5.63
N GLN A 132 4.00 -10.15 6.49
CA GLN A 132 2.59 -10.50 6.39
C GLN A 132 1.86 -9.62 5.38
N SER A 133 2.28 -8.37 5.22
CA SER A 133 1.61 -7.41 4.34
C SER A 133 1.81 -7.73 2.86
N PRO A 134 0.84 -7.39 1.99
CA PRO A 134 1.10 -7.29 0.57
C PRO A 134 2.24 -6.31 0.30
N PRO A 135 3.10 -6.56 -0.69
CA PRO A 135 4.17 -5.63 -1.05
C PRO A 135 3.66 -4.21 -1.30
N GLY A 136 4.36 -3.21 -0.76
CA GLY A 136 4.02 -1.78 -0.94
C GLY A 136 2.87 -1.27 -0.08
N THR A 137 2.37 -2.04 0.89
CA THR A 137 1.49 -1.55 1.96
C THR A 137 2.25 -0.60 2.89
N PHE A 138 3.50 -0.93 3.19
CA PHE A 138 4.42 -0.11 3.97
C PHE A 138 5.63 0.30 3.14
N GLY A 139 6.25 1.42 3.48
CA GLY A 139 7.46 1.90 2.81
C GLY A 139 8.72 1.10 3.17
N GLY A 140 8.62 0.18 4.13
CA GLY A 140 9.67 -0.68 4.65
C GLY A 140 9.63 -0.79 6.16
N ALA A 141 10.54 -1.60 6.73
CA ALA A 141 10.67 -1.72 8.19
C ALA A 141 12.10 -1.56 8.67
N VAL A 142 12.24 -1.02 9.90
CA VAL A 142 13.48 -0.91 10.65
C VAL A 142 13.31 -1.59 12.00
N SER A 143 14.15 -2.55 12.28
CA SER A 143 14.15 -3.35 13.49
C SER A 143 15.41 -3.07 14.33
N LEU A 144 15.25 -2.58 15.56
CA LEU A 144 16.33 -2.32 16.50
C LEU A 144 16.37 -3.45 17.55
N GLY A 145 17.45 -4.23 17.59
CA GLY A 145 17.57 -5.39 18.49
C GLY A 145 16.59 -6.49 18.12
N PHE A 146 16.55 -6.88 16.86
CA PHE A 146 15.69 -7.90 16.33
C PHE A 146 16.03 -9.29 16.88
N CYS A 147 15.02 -10.03 17.31
CA CYS A 147 15.05 -11.48 17.49
C CYS A 147 13.95 -12.11 16.64
N PRO A 148 14.16 -13.30 16.06
CA PRO A 148 13.12 -13.91 15.21
C PRO A 148 11.94 -14.49 15.99
N ASP A 149 11.93 -14.47 17.31
CA ASP A 149 10.88 -15.08 18.13
C ASP A 149 10.03 -14.05 18.87
N GLN A 150 8.71 -14.32 18.93
CA GLN A 150 7.73 -13.47 19.59
C GLN A 150 6.59 -14.28 20.20
N LYS A 151 6.06 -13.84 21.36
CA LYS A 151 4.89 -14.42 21.98
C LYS A 151 3.63 -13.71 21.51
N PHE A 152 2.67 -14.48 20.96
CA PHE A 152 1.38 -13.99 20.50
C PHE A 152 0.20 -14.60 21.29
N GLY A 153 0.43 -15.09 22.49
CA GLY A 153 -0.64 -15.73 23.29
C GLY A 153 -1.25 -16.97 22.65
N GLY A 154 -0.54 -17.63 21.70
CA GLY A 154 -1.03 -18.79 20.98
C GLY A 154 -1.99 -18.49 19.82
N VAL A 155 -2.23 -17.22 19.49
CA VAL A 155 -3.09 -16.82 18.37
C VAL A 155 -2.36 -17.08 17.05
N PRO A 156 -2.89 -17.96 16.14
CA PRO A 156 -2.29 -18.17 14.83
C PRO A 156 -2.28 -16.88 14.01
N LEU A 157 -1.25 -16.74 13.15
CA LEU A 157 -1.19 -15.63 12.20
C LEU A 157 -1.72 -16.06 10.84
N CYS A 158 -2.60 -15.25 10.24
CA CYS A 158 -3.12 -15.53 8.91
C CYS A 158 -2.02 -15.34 7.85
N PRO A 159 -1.89 -16.24 6.88
CA PRO A 159 -1.14 -15.93 5.68
C PRO A 159 -1.88 -14.83 4.92
N GLY A 160 -1.23 -13.70 4.66
CA GLY A 160 -1.81 -12.64 3.81
C GLY A 160 -1.74 -13.01 2.33
N PRO A 161 -2.60 -12.45 1.46
CA PRO A 161 -2.52 -12.63 0.02
C PRO A 161 -1.19 -12.11 -0.52
N GLY A 162 -0.37 -12.99 -1.11
CA GLY A 162 0.97 -12.67 -1.59
C GLY A 162 2.01 -12.41 -0.50
N ALA A 163 1.65 -12.57 0.77
CA ALA A 163 2.52 -12.44 1.92
C ALA A 163 3.56 -13.56 2.00
N GLN A 164 4.71 -13.23 2.59
CA GLN A 164 5.80 -14.20 2.79
C GLN A 164 5.96 -14.58 4.25
N LEU A 165 4.90 -14.41 5.03
CA LEU A 165 4.89 -14.80 6.43
C LEU A 165 4.99 -16.32 6.55
N SER A 166 6.06 -16.79 7.14
CA SER A 166 6.26 -18.17 7.59
C SER A 166 6.80 -18.15 9.01
N TYR A 167 6.35 -19.07 9.83
CA TYR A 167 6.79 -19.21 11.22
C TYR A 167 6.51 -20.62 11.72
N HIS A 168 7.19 -21.00 12.78
CA HIS A 168 7.01 -22.29 13.45
C HIS A 168 6.92 -22.11 14.97
N PRO A 169 6.37 -23.08 15.72
CA PRO A 169 6.31 -23.02 17.17
C PRO A 169 7.70 -22.93 17.81
N GLY A 170 7.89 -21.96 18.68
CA GLY A 170 9.10 -21.76 19.49
C GLY A 170 8.92 -22.23 20.93
N ALA A 171 9.90 -21.90 21.77
CA ALA A 171 9.88 -22.23 23.19
C ALA A 171 8.78 -21.46 23.94
N LYS A 172 8.15 -22.10 24.95
CA LYS A 172 7.18 -21.46 25.86
C LYS A 172 6.00 -20.77 25.15
N GLY A 173 5.55 -21.32 23.99
CA GLY A 173 4.43 -20.79 23.23
C GLY A 173 4.74 -19.51 22.42
N SER A 174 6.01 -19.24 22.12
CA SER A 174 6.39 -18.25 21.14
C SER A 174 6.22 -18.80 19.71
N PHE A 175 6.20 -17.89 18.74
CA PHE A 175 6.44 -18.18 17.33
C PHE A 175 7.85 -17.73 16.96
N VAL A 176 8.52 -18.54 16.15
CA VAL A 176 9.79 -18.19 15.54
C VAL A 176 9.53 -17.92 14.07
N PHE A 177 9.78 -16.71 13.63
CA PHE A 177 9.60 -16.32 12.24
C PHE A 177 10.72 -16.87 11.37
N ASP A 178 10.37 -17.31 10.18
CA ASP A 178 11.33 -17.73 9.17
C ASP A 178 11.79 -16.53 8.32
N PRO A 179 12.97 -16.61 7.71
CA PRO A 179 13.42 -15.61 6.74
C PRO A 179 12.49 -15.54 5.53
N ALA A 180 12.27 -14.34 4.98
CA ALA A 180 11.46 -14.09 3.79
C ALA A 180 12.32 -13.95 2.52
N PRO A 181 12.57 -15.03 1.75
CA PRO A 181 13.56 -15.04 0.66
C PRO A 181 13.11 -14.25 -0.59
N ARG A 182 11.87 -13.80 -0.64
CA ARG A 182 11.33 -13.04 -1.76
C ARG A 182 10.73 -11.69 -1.32
N LEU A 183 11.12 -11.20 -0.15
CA LEU A 183 10.65 -9.91 0.34
C LEU A 183 10.99 -8.80 -0.65
N SER A 184 10.00 -8.07 -1.15
CA SER A 184 10.19 -6.97 -2.09
C SER A 184 10.45 -5.63 -1.38
N ASP A 185 9.88 -5.45 -0.21
CA ASP A 185 10.02 -4.24 0.58
C ASP A 185 11.33 -4.27 1.39
N ARG A 186 11.88 -3.11 1.69
CA ARG A 186 13.17 -3.03 2.40
C ARG A 186 13.01 -3.32 3.89
N TRP A 187 13.90 -4.14 4.41
CA TRP A 187 14.05 -4.37 5.84
C TRP A 187 15.46 -4.06 6.32
N LEU A 188 15.57 -3.18 7.32
CA LEU A 188 16.84 -2.80 7.94
C LEU A 188 16.87 -3.30 9.39
N ALA A 189 17.90 -4.04 9.76
CA ALA A 189 18.11 -4.51 11.12
C ALA A 189 19.30 -3.76 11.76
N PHE A 190 19.04 -2.92 12.76
CA PHE A 190 20.05 -2.30 13.61
C PHE A 190 20.38 -3.25 14.74
N GLN A 191 21.59 -3.79 14.75
CA GLN A 191 21.98 -4.81 15.71
C GLN A 191 23.26 -4.42 16.47
N GLY A 192 23.15 -4.40 17.80
CA GLY A 192 24.30 -4.15 18.66
C GLY A 192 25.31 -5.30 18.65
N GLN A 193 26.60 -5.01 18.47
CA GLN A 193 27.64 -6.06 18.51
C GLN A 193 27.79 -6.70 19.87
N ASN A 194 27.39 -5.99 20.94
CA ASN A 194 27.40 -6.49 22.31
C ASN A 194 26.02 -6.99 22.77
N ASP A 195 25.07 -7.17 21.84
CA ASP A 195 23.77 -7.70 22.18
C ASP A 195 23.86 -9.19 22.51
N GLN A 196 23.59 -9.51 23.80
CA GLN A 196 23.58 -10.89 24.30
C GLN A 196 22.19 -11.53 24.29
N THR A 197 21.15 -10.72 24.12
CA THR A 197 19.76 -11.21 24.02
C THR A 197 19.49 -11.73 22.62
N CYS A 198 19.88 -10.96 21.61
CA CYS A 198 19.74 -11.30 20.20
C CYS A 198 21.11 -11.14 19.51
N PRO A 199 21.98 -12.16 19.59
CA PRO A 199 23.36 -12.06 19.12
C PRO A 199 23.46 -11.70 17.63
N VAL A 200 24.30 -10.73 17.28
CA VAL A 200 24.42 -10.20 15.92
C VAL A 200 24.72 -11.28 14.87
N ALA A 201 25.50 -12.31 15.21
CA ALA A 201 25.82 -13.40 14.29
C ALA A 201 24.57 -14.19 13.86
N ALA A 202 23.65 -14.46 14.78
CA ALA A 202 22.40 -15.13 14.47
C ALA A 202 21.48 -14.26 13.59
N ILE A 203 21.54 -12.95 13.76
CA ILE A 203 20.76 -12.00 12.96
C ILE A 203 21.37 -11.84 11.57
N ASP A 204 22.70 -11.88 11.45
CA ASP A 204 23.38 -11.90 10.15
C ASP A 204 22.99 -13.14 9.34
N ASP A 205 23.00 -14.32 9.96
CA ASP A 205 22.60 -15.58 9.31
C ASP A 205 21.13 -15.58 8.89
N PHE A 206 20.26 -14.99 9.69
CA PHE A 206 18.84 -14.81 9.36
C PHE A 206 18.67 -13.83 8.19
N ALA A 207 19.26 -12.65 8.26
CA ALA A 207 19.12 -11.59 7.28
C ALA A 207 19.70 -11.96 5.91
N GLN A 208 20.75 -12.78 5.84
CA GLN A 208 21.30 -13.28 4.57
C GLN A 208 20.26 -14.08 3.75
N GLN A 209 19.25 -14.63 4.39
CA GLN A 209 18.16 -15.37 3.78
C GLN A 209 16.92 -14.51 3.48
N VAL A 210 16.93 -13.24 3.89
CA VAL A 210 15.83 -12.29 3.63
C VAL A 210 16.21 -11.39 2.47
N ALA A 211 15.43 -11.39 1.40
CA ALA A 211 15.66 -10.49 0.27
C ALA A 211 15.47 -9.01 0.69
N ASN A 212 16.21 -8.11 0.07
CA ASN A 212 16.17 -6.65 0.34
C ASN A 212 16.42 -6.26 1.81
N SER A 213 17.15 -7.10 2.54
CA SER A 213 17.58 -6.84 3.92
C SER A 213 18.94 -6.15 3.99
N THR A 214 19.18 -5.46 5.09
CA THR A 214 20.52 -4.92 5.45
C THR A 214 20.67 -4.95 6.95
N VAL A 215 21.77 -5.53 7.44
CA VAL A 215 22.14 -5.48 8.86
C VAL A 215 23.12 -4.33 9.09
N ILE A 216 22.75 -3.41 9.98
CA ILE A 216 23.59 -2.30 10.43
C ILE A 216 24.14 -2.67 11.81
N ARG A 217 25.42 -3.04 11.85
CA ARG A 217 26.10 -3.48 13.07
C ARG A 217 26.62 -2.28 13.85
N LEU A 218 26.19 -2.17 15.11
CA LEU A 218 26.50 -1.05 15.97
C LEU A 218 27.62 -1.44 16.98
N ALA A 219 28.79 -0.90 16.76
CA ALA A 219 29.94 -1.17 17.61
C ALA A 219 29.74 -0.66 19.06
N GLY A 220 29.97 -1.53 20.05
CA GLY A 220 29.87 -1.18 21.46
C GLY A 220 28.45 -0.96 21.98
N VAL A 221 27.42 -1.32 21.20
CA VAL A 221 26.01 -1.23 21.56
C VAL A 221 25.51 -2.61 22.00
N GLY A 222 24.81 -2.69 23.11
CA GLY A 222 24.09 -3.88 23.60
C GLY A 222 22.62 -3.79 23.30
N HIS A 223 21.81 -4.78 23.76
CA HIS A 223 20.35 -4.86 23.49
C HIS A 223 19.58 -3.62 23.97
N GLY A 224 20.01 -2.97 25.04
CA GLY A 224 19.34 -1.77 25.58
C GLY A 224 19.57 -0.49 24.79
N PHE A 225 20.33 -0.52 23.70
CA PHE A 225 20.58 0.63 22.83
C PHE A 225 20.96 1.91 23.58
N GLY A 226 21.80 1.77 24.66
CA GLY A 226 22.40 2.91 25.34
C GLY A 226 23.34 3.68 24.41
N VAL A 227 23.77 4.88 24.83
CA VAL A 227 24.70 5.75 24.10
C VAL A 227 24.18 6.13 22.71
N GLU A 228 23.02 6.82 22.69
CA GLU A 228 22.27 7.20 21.50
C GLU A 228 23.11 7.94 20.47
N ASP A 229 24.05 8.79 20.89
CA ASP A 229 24.93 9.56 19.98
C ASP A 229 25.70 8.68 18.99
N ARG A 230 25.89 7.40 19.27
CA ARG A 230 26.63 6.48 18.39
C ARG A 230 25.83 5.93 17.23
N TRP A 231 24.53 5.86 17.35
CA TRP A 231 23.70 5.17 16.37
C TRP A 231 22.42 5.95 15.96
N LEU A 232 21.90 6.85 16.81
CA LEU A 232 20.66 7.58 16.54
C LEU A 232 20.72 8.41 15.25
N PRO A 233 21.83 9.10 14.89
CA PRO A 233 21.92 9.78 13.61
C PRO A 233 21.80 8.84 12.39
N GLN A 234 22.36 7.62 12.48
CA GLN A 234 22.25 6.62 11.43
C GLN A 234 20.81 6.10 11.32
N LEU A 235 20.13 5.91 12.46
CA LEU A 235 18.72 5.51 12.50
C LEU A 235 17.84 6.58 11.86
N VAL A 236 18.03 7.85 12.23
CA VAL A 236 17.26 8.97 11.65
C VAL A 236 17.46 9.08 10.13
N ALA A 237 18.68 8.84 9.65
CA ALA A 237 18.97 8.87 8.21
C ALA A 237 18.23 7.78 7.41
N THR A 238 17.70 6.73 8.06
CA THR A 238 16.89 5.72 7.40
C THR A 238 15.53 6.26 6.93
N LEU A 239 15.02 7.33 7.53
CA LEU A 239 13.80 8.01 7.08
C LEU A 239 13.91 8.42 5.60
N ASP A 240 15.02 9.06 5.21
CA ASP A 240 15.23 9.49 3.83
C ASP A 240 15.51 8.31 2.87
N SER A 241 16.07 7.22 3.40
CA SER A 241 16.40 6.03 2.60
C SER A 241 15.20 5.14 2.32
N LEU A 242 14.22 5.11 3.22
CA LEU A 242 12.99 4.31 3.14
C LEU A 242 11.80 5.12 2.66
N ALA A 243 11.78 6.44 2.93
CA ALA A 243 10.71 7.27 2.40
C ALA A 243 10.61 7.04 0.89
N PRO A 244 9.41 6.75 0.36
CA PRO A 244 9.22 6.73 -1.07
C PRO A 244 9.73 8.08 -1.57
N ARG A 245 10.84 8.10 -2.28
CA ARG A 245 11.20 9.30 -3.01
C ARG A 245 9.96 9.63 -3.80
N ALA A 246 9.44 10.85 -3.65
CA ALA A 246 8.55 11.41 -4.63
C ALA A 246 9.32 11.27 -5.95
N GLN A 247 9.06 10.19 -6.67
CA GLN A 247 9.67 9.96 -7.97
C GLN A 247 8.84 10.79 -8.94
N PRO A 248 9.36 11.91 -9.43
CA PRO A 248 8.93 12.41 -10.70
C PRO A 248 9.33 11.32 -11.71
N GLY A 249 8.37 10.46 -12.08
CA GLY A 249 8.51 9.54 -13.21
C GLY A 249 9.54 8.42 -13.13
N ALA A 250 9.84 7.83 -11.97
CA ALA A 250 10.87 6.79 -11.86
C ALA A 250 10.34 5.41 -11.44
N LEU A 251 9.42 4.87 -12.22
CA LEU A 251 9.44 3.46 -12.61
C LEU A 251 9.56 3.37 -14.15
N ARG A 252 10.37 4.24 -14.72
CA ARG A 252 10.86 4.02 -16.08
C ARG A 252 11.95 2.97 -16.00
N SER A 253 11.57 1.72 -16.16
CA SER A 253 12.50 0.67 -16.56
C SER A 253 13.21 1.15 -17.82
N ALA A 254 14.54 1.15 -17.79
CA ALA A 254 15.37 1.45 -18.95
C ALA A 254 15.03 0.42 -20.04
N ALA A 255 14.14 0.76 -20.93
CA ALA A 255 13.84 0.00 -22.13
C ALA A 255 14.26 0.84 -23.34
N GLY A 256 15.36 0.39 -23.94
CA GLY A 256 15.62 0.52 -25.37
C GLY A 256 15.88 1.94 -25.89
N THR A 257 17.12 2.21 -26.22
CA THR A 257 17.52 3.19 -27.24
C THR A 257 16.69 3.03 -28.50
N ALA A 258 15.69 3.88 -28.69
CA ALA A 258 14.94 3.96 -29.93
C ALA A 258 15.68 4.89 -30.89
N HIS A 259 16.00 4.35 -32.03
CA HIS A 259 16.51 5.11 -33.20
C HIS A 259 15.50 6.18 -33.60
N THR A 260 15.99 7.42 -33.69
CA THR A 260 15.26 8.58 -34.18
C THR A 260 15.09 8.45 -35.71
N GLU A 261 13.86 8.23 -36.17
CA GLU A 261 13.41 8.64 -37.48
C GLU A 261 12.66 9.98 -37.35
N ALA A 262 13.08 10.95 -38.16
CA ALA A 262 12.48 12.27 -38.19
C ALA A 262 11.10 12.24 -38.82
N GLY A 263 10.08 12.41 -37.98
CA GLY A 263 8.68 12.59 -38.40
C GLY A 263 7.99 13.55 -37.47
N VAL A 264 7.21 14.49 -38.01
CA VAL A 264 6.34 15.50 -37.39
C VAL A 264 6.23 15.46 -35.86
N PRO A 265 6.49 16.56 -35.12
CA PRO A 265 6.40 16.54 -33.64
C PRO A 265 4.98 16.13 -33.23
N PRO A 266 4.83 15.07 -32.42
CA PRO A 266 3.52 14.73 -31.86
C PRO A 266 3.07 15.88 -30.98
N ALA A 267 1.79 16.24 -31.06
CA ALA A 267 1.15 17.14 -30.11
C ALA A 267 1.58 16.69 -28.70
N ALA A 268 2.16 17.60 -27.91
CA ALA A 268 2.73 17.26 -26.61
C ALA A 268 1.65 16.54 -25.78
N LEU A 269 1.88 15.25 -25.50
CA LEU A 269 0.99 14.48 -24.65
C LEU A 269 0.90 15.18 -23.29
N ALA A 270 -0.31 15.39 -22.79
CA ALA A 270 -0.51 16.00 -21.47
C ALA A 270 0.29 15.21 -20.42
N SER A 271 1.05 15.91 -19.56
CA SER A 271 1.76 15.27 -18.44
C SER A 271 0.76 14.60 -17.50
N VAL A 272 1.20 13.48 -16.93
CA VAL A 272 0.48 12.70 -15.89
C VAL A 272 1.34 12.50 -14.65
N ASP A 273 2.44 13.23 -14.52
CA ASP A 273 3.42 13.11 -13.44
C ASP A 273 2.85 13.55 -12.07
N ASP A 274 1.75 14.29 -12.08
CA ASP A 274 1.00 14.71 -10.90
C ASP A 274 0.04 13.63 -10.36
N LEU A 275 -0.13 12.53 -11.09
CA LEU A 275 -1.06 11.46 -10.72
C LEU A 275 -0.32 10.26 -10.09
N PRO A 276 -0.92 9.58 -9.10
CA PRO A 276 -0.30 8.44 -8.43
C PRO A 276 -0.41 7.17 -9.28
N LEU A 277 0.36 7.11 -10.37
CA LEU A 277 0.34 6.03 -11.34
C LEU A 277 1.44 5.00 -11.06
N ILE A 278 1.15 3.75 -11.41
CA ILE A 278 2.07 2.62 -11.38
C ILE A 278 2.09 1.97 -12.76
N GLU A 279 3.26 1.81 -13.34
CA GLU A 279 3.43 1.16 -14.64
C GLU A 279 3.83 -0.31 -14.48
N GLN A 280 3.14 -1.20 -15.17
CA GLN A 280 3.49 -2.61 -15.32
C GLN A 280 3.57 -2.90 -16.84
N PRO A 281 4.76 -2.81 -17.43
CA PRO A 281 4.94 -3.11 -18.86
C PRO A 281 4.55 -4.55 -19.21
N ALA A 282 4.12 -4.78 -20.43
CA ALA A 282 3.92 -6.14 -20.91
C ALA A 282 5.24 -6.90 -21.00
N THR A 283 5.27 -8.14 -20.59
CA THR A 283 6.46 -9.01 -20.66
C THR A 283 6.78 -9.45 -22.09
N HIS A 284 5.76 -9.48 -22.94
CA HIS A 284 5.81 -9.69 -24.39
C HIS A 284 4.55 -9.05 -24.97
N GLY A 285 4.40 -8.91 -26.26
CA GLY A 285 3.08 -8.45 -26.68
C GLY A 285 2.97 -8.10 -28.16
N ALA A 286 1.81 -8.43 -28.70
CA ALA A 286 1.34 -7.93 -29.97
C ALA A 286 0.87 -6.48 -29.82
N ALA A 287 1.22 -5.63 -30.78
CA ALA A 287 0.86 -4.21 -30.76
C ALA A 287 -0.65 -3.92 -30.86
N ASP A 288 -1.42 -4.91 -31.27
CA ASP A 288 -2.88 -4.87 -31.40
C ASP A 288 -3.64 -5.13 -30.09
N LEU A 289 -2.97 -5.65 -29.04
CA LEU A 289 -3.59 -5.82 -27.74
C LEU A 289 -3.84 -4.45 -27.07
N PRO A 290 -4.94 -4.28 -26.34
CA PRO A 290 -5.19 -3.01 -25.65
C PRO A 290 -4.19 -2.77 -24.51
N LEU A 291 -4.10 -1.54 -24.06
CA LEU A 291 -3.59 -1.28 -22.72
C LEU A 291 -4.67 -1.58 -21.67
N ALA A 292 -4.30 -1.94 -20.46
CA ALA A 292 -5.21 -2.03 -19.34
C ALA A 292 -4.98 -0.84 -18.38
N LEU A 293 -6.06 -0.14 -18.02
CA LEU A 293 -6.06 0.82 -16.92
C LEU A 293 -6.80 0.21 -15.75
N LEU A 294 -6.10 0.08 -14.59
CA LEU A 294 -6.62 -0.53 -13.38
C LEU A 294 -6.72 0.53 -12.26
N LEU A 295 -7.96 0.80 -11.82
CA LEU A 295 -8.23 1.60 -10.63
C LEU A 295 -8.23 0.66 -9.42
N THR A 296 -7.35 0.91 -8.46
CA THR A 296 -7.15 0.02 -7.30
C THR A 296 -8.31 0.04 -6.32
N GLY A 297 -8.29 -0.86 -5.33
CA GLY A 297 -9.12 -0.71 -4.13
C GLY A 297 -8.65 0.46 -3.25
N ASP A 298 -9.35 0.70 -2.16
CA ASP A 298 -9.04 1.73 -1.15
C ASP A 298 -7.74 1.48 -0.39
N GLY A 299 -7.22 0.23 -0.40
CA GLY A 299 -5.87 -0.12 0.07
C GLY A 299 -4.74 0.28 -0.89
N GLY A 300 -5.03 0.87 -2.05
CA GLY A 300 -4.03 1.26 -3.05
C GLY A 300 -3.48 0.08 -3.85
N TRP A 301 -2.24 0.19 -4.33
CA TRP A 301 -1.61 -0.83 -5.20
C TRP A 301 -1.16 -2.04 -4.39
N ALA A 302 -2.08 -2.91 -4.01
CA ALA A 302 -1.88 -4.04 -3.10
C ALA A 302 -2.08 -5.42 -3.78
N GLY A 303 -2.27 -6.46 -3.01
CA GLY A 303 -2.23 -7.85 -3.44
C GLY A 303 -3.00 -8.20 -4.70
N LEU A 304 -4.31 -7.87 -4.78
CA LEU A 304 -5.13 -8.17 -5.96
C LEU A 304 -4.69 -7.36 -7.17
N ASP A 305 -4.44 -6.05 -6.98
CA ASP A 305 -4.07 -5.15 -8.08
C ASP A 305 -2.76 -5.59 -8.73
N ARG A 306 -1.76 -5.97 -7.92
CA ARG A 306 -0.48 -6.51 -8.40
C ARG A 306 -0.65 -7.85 -9.10
N GLY A 307 -1.46 -8.76 -8.53
CA GLY A 307 -1.74 -10.06 -9.11
C GLY A 307 -2.41 -9.94 -10.46
N MET A 308 -3.44 -9.10 -10.56
CA MET A 308 -4.12 -8.81 -11.82
C MET A 308 -3.21 -8.17 -12.86
N ALA A 309 -2.41 -7.18 -12.45
CA ALA A 309 -1.46 -6.53 -13.36
C ALA A 309 -0.40 -7.50 -13.88
N ALA A 310 0.11 -8.40 -13.03
CA ALA A 310 1.05 -9.43 -13.42
C ALA A 310 0.44 -10.42 -14.44
N GLU A 311 -0.78 -10.87 -14.18
CA GLU A 311 -1.50 -11.79 -15.08
C GLU A 311 -1.80 -11.15 -16.46
N LEU A 312 -2.23 -9.89 -16.48
CA LEU A 312 -2.47 -9.16 -17.73
C LEU A 312 -1.16 -8.89 -18.48
N SER A 313 -0.10 -8.47 -17.76
CA SER A 313 1.23 -8.25 -18.33
C SER A 313 1.81 -9.54 -18.95
N ALA A 314 1.66 -10.68 -18.26
CA ALA A 314 2.08 -12.00 -18.77
C ALA A 314 1.28 -12.46 -20.01
N ARG A 315 0.10 -11.88 -20.27
CA ARG A 315 -0.73 -12.10 -21.46
C ARG A 315 -0.52 -11.01 -22.53
N GLY A 316 0.48 -10.15 -22.36
CA GLY A 316 0.89 -9.14 -23.34
C GLY A 316 0.16 -7.80 -23.27
N LEU A 317 -0.66 -7.56 -22.24
CA LEU A 317 -1.31 -6.27 -22.03
C LEU A 317 -0.46 -5.42 -21.07
N PRO A 318 0.08 -4.27 -21.48
CA PRO A 318 0.69 -3.35 -20.53
C PRO A 318 -0.40 -2.77 -19.63
N VAL A 319 -0.09 -2.62 -18.34
CA VAL A 319 -1.02 -2.13 -17.32
C VAL A 319 -0.53 -0.82 -16.74
N VAL A 320 -1.40 0.18 -16.66
CA VAL A 320 -1.22 1.35 -15.81
C VAL A 320 -2.21 1.29 -14.66
N GLY A 321 -1.71 1.32 -13.43
CA GLY A 321 -2.52 1.39 -12.22
C GLY A 321 -2.68 2.83 -11.75
N LEU A 322 -3.89 3.21 -11.35
CA LEU A 322 -4.17 4.44 -10.60
C LEU A 322 -4.42 4.06 -9.15
N SER A 323 -3.52 4.47 -8.24
CA SER A 323 -3.71 4.25 -6.79
C SER A 323 -4.85 5.13 -6.28
N THR A 324 -6.02 4.52 -6.09
CA THR A 324 -7.21 5.22 -5.59
C THR A 324 -7.02 5.76 -4.19
N LEU A 325 -6.32 5.02 -3.32
CA LEU A 325 -5.96 5.47 -1.98
C LEU A 325 -5.27 6.85 -1.99
N ARG A 326 -4.28 7.01 -2.84
CA ARG A 326 -3.54 8.28 -2.95
C ARG A 326 -4.33 9.34 -3.71
N TYR A 327 -5.04 8.95 -4.77
CA TYR A 327 -5.77 9.85 -5.64
C TYR A 327 -7.00 10.45 -4.92
N TYR A 328 -7.79 9.60 -4.25
CA TYR A 328 -8.99 9.98 -3.50
C TYR A 328 -8.72 10.25 -2.01
N TRP A 329 -7.46 10.38 -1.63
CA TRP A 329 -7.12 10.88 -0.30
C TRP A 329 -7.70 12.28 -0.08
N LYS A 330 -7.78 13.09 -1.13
CA LYS A 330 -8.58 14.33 -1.19
C LYS A 330 -9.90 14.05 -1.88
N ALA A 331 -10.95 14.74 -1.43
CA ALA A 331 -12.23 14.70 -2.11
C ALA A 331 -12.09 15.16 -3.57
N ARG A 332 -12.72 14.43 -4.47
CA ARG A 332 -12.77 14.71 -5.91
C ARG A 332 -14.21 14.73 -6.38
N THR A 333 -14.43 15.26 -7.59
CA THR A 333 -15.71 15.08 -8.28
C THR A 333 -15.60 13.97 -9.34
N PRO A 334 -16.74 13.39 -9.77
CA PRO A 334 -16.75 12.47 -10.93
C PRO A 334 -16.14 13.10 -12.18
N GLU A 335 -16.37 14.39 -12.41
CA GLU A 335 -15.88 15.15 -13.56
C GLU A 335 -14.36 15.35 -13.52
N GLU A 336 -13.80 15.66 -12.34
CA GLU A 336 -12.34 15.75 -12.14
C GLU A 336 -11.70 14.40 -12.40
N SER A 337 -12.27 13.33 -11.84
CA SER A 337 -11.78 11.97 -12.00
C SER A 337 -11.81 11.52 -13.47
N ALA A 338 -12.87 11.85 -14.19
CA ALA A 338 -12.99 11.53 -15.62
C ALA A 338 -11.95 12.30 -16.46
N ARG A 339 -11.69 13.59 -16.16
CA ARG A 339 -10.66 14.37 -16.86
C ARG A 339 -9.27 13.78 -16.64
N ASP A 340 -8.94 13.42 -15.40
CA ASP A 340 -7.62 12.86 -15.08
C ASP A 340 -7.45 11.45 -15.69
N VAL A 341 -8.47 10.61 -15.65
CA VAL A 341 -8.47 9.30 -16.33
C VAL A 341 -8.35 9.46 -17.84
N ALA A 342 -9.01 10.45 -18.44
CA ALA A 342 -8.87 10.76 -19.87
C ALA A 342 -7.42 11.16 -20.23
N ARG A 343 -6.74 11.94 -19.37
CA ARG A 343 -5.30 12.27 -19.50
C ARG A 343 -4.45 11.00 -19.48
N VAL A 344 -4.69 10.11 -18.50
CA VAL A 344 -3.96 8.84 -18.35
C VAL A 344 -4.14 7.97 -19.59
N ILE A 345 -5.39 7.75 -20.04
CA ILE A 345 -5.68 6.95 -21.23
C ILE A 345 -4.95 7.54 -22.44
N SER A 346 -5.11 8.83 -22.70
CA SER A 346 -4.49 9.49 -23.86
C SER A 346 -2.98 9.42 -23.85
N HIS A 347 -2.36 9.63 -22.67
CA HIS A 347 -0.92 9.55 -22.48
C HIS A 347 -0.39 8.15 -22.83
N TYR A 348 -0.96 7.10 -22.20
CA TYR A 348 -0.44 5.73 -22.35
C TYR A 348 -0.83 5.07 -23.67
N LEU A 349 -1.92 5.46 -24.31
CA LEU A 349 -2.20 5.08 -25.70
C LEU A 349 -1.08 5.57 -26.62
N GLY A 350 -0.59 6.80 -26.40
CA GLY A 350 0.55 7.36 -27.15
C GLY A 350 1.88 6.71 -26.81
N VAL A 351 2.24 6.66 -25.53
CA VAL A 351 3.55 6.14 -25.06
C VAL A 351 3.74 4.67 -25.42
N TRP A 352 2.71 3.84 -25.18
CA TRP A 352 2.79 2.40 -25.46
C TRP A 352 2.28 2.01 -26.86
N LYS A 353 1.96 2.99 -27.69
CA LYS A 353 1.49 2.82 -29.09
C LYS A 353 0.31 1.84 -29.16
N ARG A 354 -0.67 2.02 -28.26
CA ARG A 354 -1.89 1.23 -28.22
C ARG A 354 -3.06 2.02 -28.79
N GLN A 355 -4.07 1.32 -29.32
CA GLN A 355 -5.24 1.95 -29.94
C GLN A 355 -6.50 1.82 -29.10
N ARG A 356 -6.52 0.86 -28.17
CA ARG A 356 -7.66 0.48 -27.38
C ARG A 356 -7.31 0.36 -25.91
N VAL A 357 -8.29 0.50 -25.03
CA VAL A 357 -8.13 0.41 -23.58
C VAL A 357 -9.14 -0.56 -22.98
N LEU A 358 -8.67 -1.40 -22.05
CA LEU A 358 -9.46 -2.20 -21.15
C LEU A 358 -9.48 -1.49 -19.79
N LEU A 359 -10.66 -1.19 -19.26
CA LEU A 359 -10.82 -0.54 -17.97
C LEU A 359 -11.17 -1.57 -16.90
N ILE A 360 -10.48 -1.54 -15.79
CA ILE A 360 -10.69 -2.44 -14.66
C ILE A 360 -10.74 -1.62 -13.39
N GLY A 361 -11.72 -1.87 -12.52
CA GLY A 361 -11.78 -1.33 -11.18
C GLY A 361 -11.92 -2.45 -10.16
N TYR A 362 -11.25 -2.31 -9.02
CA TYR A 362 -11.40 -3.22 -7.89
C TYR A 362 -11.91 -2.47 -6.67
N SER A 363 -12.93 -3.04 -6.00
CA SER A 363 -13.49 -2.50 -4.75
C SER A 363 -13.85 -1.01 -4.93
N PHE A 364 -13.23 -0.09 -4.20
CA PHE A 364 -13.44 1.35 -4.38
C PHE A 364 -13.26 1.79 -5.86
N GLY A 365 -12.25 1.27 -6.55
CA GLY A 365 -12.02 1.54 -7.97
C GLY A 365 -13.16 1.04 -8.86
N ALA A 366 -13.77 -0.10 -8.52
CA ALA A 366 -14.95 -0.62 -9.23
C ALA A 366 -16.16 0.30 -9.04
N ASN A 367 -16.31 0.86 -7.85
CA ASN A 367 -17.44 1.71 -7.49
C ASN A 367 -17.42 3.06 -8.20
N VAL A 368 -16.25 3.68 -8.38
CA VAL A 368 -16.09 4.98 -9.04
C VAL A 368 -16.00 4.88 -10.57
N LEU A 369 -15.59 3.72 -11.11
CA LEU A 369 -15.32 3.56 -12.53
C LEU A 369 -16.54 3.80 -13.43
N PRO A 370 -17.78 3.37 -13.12
CA PRO A 370 -18.97 3.68 -13.95
C PRO A 370 -19.22 5.18 -14.11
N PHE A 371 -19.02 5.96 -13.06
CA PHE A 371 -19.15 7.43 -13.11
C PHE A 371 -18.11 8.05 -14.04
N ILE A 372 -16.88 7.54 -14.00
CA ILE A 372 -15.79 8.01 -14.85
C ILE A 372 -16.07 7.68 -16.31
N VAL A 373 -16.40 6.42 -16.60
CA VAL A 373 -16.67 5.92 -17.97
C VAL A 373 -17.72 6.77 -18.67
N ASN A 374 -18.83 7.08 -18.00
CA ASN A 374 -19.93 7.87 -18.56
C ASN A 374 -19.56 9.34 -18.82
N ARG A 375 -18.46 9.83 -18.26
CA ARG A 375 -17.97 11.21 -18.38
C ARG A 375 -16.71 11.35 -19.23
N LEU A 376 -16.17 10.24 -19.74
CA LEU A 376 -15.05 10.30 -20.68
C LEU A 376 -15.48 10.97 -22.00
N PRO A 377 -14.59 11.67 -22.70
CA PRO A 377 -14.81 12.15 -24.04
C PRO A 377 -15.25 11.02 -25.00
N PRO A 378 -16.20 11.26 -25.92
CA PRO A 378 -16.72 10.22 -26.82
C PRO A 378 -15.67 9.47 -27.63
N GLU A 379 -14.60 10.15 -28.02
CA GLU A 379 -13.46 9.59 -28.75
C GLU A 379 -12.66 8.58 -27.90
N LEU A 380 -12.62 8.74 -26.58
CA LEU A 380 -12.02 7.79 -25.67
C LEU A 380 -12.99 6.66 -25.30
N GLN A 381 -14.27 6.96 -25.13
CA GLN A 381 -15.28 5.92 -24.94
C GLN A 381 -15.28 4.91 -26.09
N ALA A 382 -15.15 5.37 -27.32
CA ALA A 382 -15.06 4.52 -28.51
C ALA A 382 -13.81 3.60 -28.54
N ARG A 383 -12.81 3.89 -27.73
CA ARG A 383 -11.60 3.04 -27.59
C ARG A 383 -11.70 2.00 -26.49
N ILE A 384 -12.75 2.02 -25.67
CA ILE A 384 -12.96 1.05 -24.61
C ILE A 384 -13.40 -0.28 -25.20
N VAL A 385 -12.65 -1.35 -24.94
CA VAL A 385 -12.98 -2.71 -25.39
C VAL A 385 -13.75 -3.51 -24.35
N GLY A 386 -13.66 -3.14 -23.09
CA GLY A 386 -14.36 -3.77 -21.99
C GLY A 386 -14.19 -3.02 -20.69
N VAL A 387 -15.10 -3.29 -19.73
CA VAL A 387 -15.07 -2.75 -18.37
C VAL A 387 -15.24 -3.90 -17.39
N GLY A 388 -14.26 -4.12 -16.53
CA GLY A 388 -14.30 -5.11 -15.44
C GLY A 388 -14.50 -4.41 -14.09
N LEU A 389 -15.56 -4.78 -13.37
CA LEU A 389 -15.85 -4.29 -12.02
C LEU A 389 -15.71 -5.47 -11.06
N LEU A 390 -14.73 -5.43 -10.16
CA LEU A 390 -14.39 -6.50 -9.24
C LEU A 390 -14.73 -6.10 -7.81
N GLY A 391 -15.56 -6.89 -7.11
CA GLY A 391 -15.96 -6.61 -5.73
C GLY A 391 -16.69 -5.27 -5.62
N LEU A 392 -17.80 -5.14 -6.33
CA LEU A 392 -18.60 -3.91 -6.45
C LEU A 392 -19.46 -3.70 -5.21
N ASP A 393 -19.61 -2.45 -4.77
CA ASP A 393 -20.60 -2.03 -3.78
C ASP A 393 -21.80 -1.31 -4.42
N ALA A 394 -22.89 -1.22 -3.65
CA ALA A 394 -24.11 -0.53 -4.10
C ALA A 394 -23.95 0.99 -4.18
N ASN A 395 -23.08 1.58 -3.37
CA ASN A 395 -22.86 3.02 -3.25
C ASN A 395 -21.36 3.35 -3.22
N THR A 396 -21.02 4.61 -3.54
CA THR A 396 -19.65 5.10 -3.49
C THR A 396 -19.57 6.55 -3.01
N SER A 397 -18.36 6.97 -2.72
CA SER A 397 -17.96 8.38 -2.56
C SER A 397 -16.72 8.64 -3.42
N PHE A 398 -16.39 9.92 -3.64
CA PHE A 398 -15.15 10.30 -4.34
C PHE A 398 -14.12 10.83 -3.35
N GLU A 399 -14.08 10.20 -2.19
CA GLU A 399 -13.12 10.43 -1.12
C GLU A 399 -12.96 9.15 -0.31
N ILE A 400 -11.72 8.77 0.00
CA ILE A 400 -11.44 7.67 0.94
C ILE A 400 -11.80 8.13 2.36
N ARG A 401 -12.81 7.49 2.95
CA ARG A 401 -13.28 7.78 4.32
C ARG A 401 -12.91 6.64 5.25
N VAL A 402 -12.14 6.94 6.29
CA VAL A 402 -11.72 5.95 7.30
C VAL A 402 -12.91 5.30 8.01
N THR A 403 -14.03 6.00 8.13
CA THR A 403 -15.27 5.46 8.69
C THR A 403 -15.84 4.29 7.88
N GLY A 404 -15.55 4.19 6.58
CA GLY A 404 -15.97 3.08 5.72
C GLY A 404 -15.30 1.74 6.07
N TRP A 405 -14.20 1.75 6.83
CA TRP A 405 -13.49 0.52 7.28
C TRP A 405 -14.01 -0.03 8.61
N LEU A 406 -14.99 0.63 9.24
CA LEU A 406 -15.66 0.11 10.42
C LEU A 406 -16.81 -0.84 9.99
N PRO A 407 -16.99 -2.01 10.65
CA PRO A 407 -18.09 -2.90 10.35
C PRO A 407 -19.45 -2.17 10.42
N GLY A 408 -20.22 -2.21 9.34
CA GLY A 408 -21.54 -1.58 9.26
C GLY A 408 -21.54 -0.09 8.86
N ALA A 409 -20.38 0.49 8.51
CA ALA A 409 -20.33 1.86 7.99
C ALA A 409 -20.79 1.91 6.52
N SER A 410 -21.52 2.98 6.15
CA SER A 410 -21.92 3.22 4.74
C SER A 410 -20.72 3.57 3.90
N THR A 411 -20.53 2.91 2.77
CA THR A 411 -19.42 3.13 1.82
C THR A 411 -19.56 4.42 1.01
N GLY A 412 -20.72 5.09 1.00
CA GLY A 412 -20.90 6.33 0.27
C GLY A 412 -22.35 6.75 0.08
N GLU A 413 -22.55 7.93 -0.51
CA GLU A 413 -23.86 8.58 -0.72
C GLU A 413 -24.34 8.46 -2.17
N LEU A 414 -23.45 8.15 -3.14
CA LEU A 414 -23.76 8.09 -4.55
C LEU A 414 -24.10 6.66 -4.97
N PRO A 415 -25.33 6.36 -5.44
CA PRO A 415 -25.70 5.04 -5.90
C PRO A 415 -25.00 4.69 -7.23
N VAL A 416 -24.38 3.50 -7.30
CA VAL A 416 -23.60 3.06 -8.45
C VAL A 416 -24.51 2.53 -9.58
N ARG A 417 -25.66 1.90 -9.23
CA ARG A 417 -26.62 1.32 -10.21
C ARG A 417 -26.97 2.26 -11.36
N PRO A 418 -27.38 3.54 -11.14
CA PRO A 418 -27.76 4.43 -12.24
C PRO A 418 -26.63 4.70 -13.23
N GLU A 419 -25.38 4.68 -12.75
CA GLU A 419 -24.21 4.88 -13.63
C GLU A 419 -23.92 3.61 -14.44
N ILE A 420 -24.09 2.41 -13.87
CA ILE A 420 -23.97 1.15 -14.62
C ILE A 420 -25.02 1.06 -15.73
N GLU A 421 -26.27 1.44 -15.44
CA GLU A 421 -27.37 1.41 -16.42
C GLU A 421 -27.12 2.35 -17.62
N LYS A 422 -26.32 3.41 -17.45
CA LYS A 422 -25.91 4.33 -18.53
C LYS A 422 -24.81 3.78 -19.42
N MET A 423 -24.06 2.74 -19.01
CA MET A 423 -22.93 2.17 -19.77
C MET A 423 -23.40 1.33 -20.97
N THR A 424 -24.42 1.80 -21.69
CA THR A 424 -25.01 1.09 -22.83
C THR A 424 -23.99 0.94 -23.97
N GLY A 425 -24.00 -0.25 -24.60
CA GLY A 425 -23.10 -0.54 -25.72
C GLY A 425 -21.69 -0.95 -25.34
N LEU A 426 -21.32 -0.87 -24.07
CA LEU A 426 -20.04 -1.37 -23.56
C LEU A 426 -20.15 -2.84 -23.10
N ARG A 427 -19.05 -3.57 -23.23
CA ARG A 427 -18.93 -4.93 -22.66
C ARG A 427 -18.52 -4.81 -21.20
N ALA A 428 -19.51 -4.70 -20.31
CA ALA A 428 -19.27 -4.56 -18.89
C ALA A 428 -19.51 -5.88 -18.15
N MET A 429 -18.62 -6.17 -17.20
CA MET A 429 -18.67 -7.37 -16.36
C MET A 429 -18.53 -6.97 -14.90
N CYS A 430 -19.32 -7.61 -14.04
CA CYS A 430 -19.21 -7.54 -12.60
C CYS A 430 -18.74 -8.91 -12.07
N LEU A 431 -17.57 -8.93 -11.44
CA LEU A 431 -16.96 -10.14 -10.88
C LEU A 431 -17.02 -10.07 -9.36
N TYR A 432 -17.51 -11.13 -8.73
CA TYR A 432 -17.66 -11.21 -7.29
C TYR A 432 -17.23 -12.58 -6.76
N GLY A 433 -16.81 -12.62 -5.51
CA GLY A 433 -16.38 -13.86 -4.86
C GLY A 433 -17.53 -14.57 -4.15
N LYS A 434 -17.49 -15.89 -4.16
CA LYS A 434 -18.48 -16.70 -3.42
C LYS A 434 -18.48 -16.31 -1.94
N GLY A 435 -19.67 -16.07 -1.38
CA GLY A 435 -19.85 -15.71 0.02
C GLY A 435 -19.53 -14.25 0.36
N GLU A 436 -19.28 -13.41 -0.63
CA GLU A 436 -19.17 -11.97 -0.44
C GLU A 436 -20.52 -11.39 -0.01
N GLN A 437 -20.51 -10.70 1.13
CA GLN A 437 -21.73 -10.09 1.66
C GLN A 437 -21.91 -8.71 1.02
N HIS A 438 -23.17 -8.40 0.66
CA HIS A 438 -23.55 -7.08 0.11
C HIS A 438 -23.11 -6.79 -1.32
N ASP A 439 -22.53 -7.76 -2.05
CA ASP A 439 -22.21 -7.58 -3.47
C ASP A 439 -23.47 -7.46 -4.33
N PRO A 440 -23.63 -6.37 -5.12
CA PRO A 440 -24.83 -6.16 -5.91
C PRO A 440 -24.76 -6.81 -7.32
N CYS A 441 -23.66 -7.44 -7.73
CA CYS A 441 -23.41 -7.91 -9.09
C CYS A 441 -24.53 -8.78 -9.64
N ALA A 442 -24.96 -9.80 -8.86
CA ALA A 442 -26.01 -10.70 -9.28
C ALA A 442 -27.35 -9.97 -9.48
N ALA A 443 -27.67 -8.98 -8.65
CA ALA A 443 -28.88 -8.15 -8.74
C ALA A 443 -28.81 -7.07 -9.85
N LEU A 444 -27.60 -6.76 -10.33
CA LEU A 444 -27.33 -5.81 -11.40
C LEU A 444 -27.19 -6.48 -12.77
N ALA A 445 -27.12 -7.82 -12.81
CA ALA A 445 -27.00 -8.58 -14.06
C ALA A 445 -28.15 -8.26 -15.03
N GLY A 446 -27.78 -7.97 -16.27
CA GLY A 446 -28.75 -7.56 -17.29
C GLY A 446 -28.10 -7.26 -18.64
N PRO A 447 -28.78 -6.54 -19.53
CA PRO A 447 -28.29 -6.25 -20.86
C PRO A 447 -26.96 -5.44 -20.87
N THR A 448 -26.73 -4.61 -19.85
CA THR A 448 -25.57 -3.72 -19.75
C THR A 448 -24.43 -4.33 -18.91
N LEU A 449 -24.71 -5.33 -18.09
CA LEU A 449 -23.72 -5.89 -17.15
C LEU A 449 -23.84 -7.41 -17.04
N ARG A 450 -22.77 -8.12 -17.31
CA ARG A 450 -22.68 -9.56 -17.08
C ARG A 450 -22.09 -9.83 -15.69
N ALA A 451 -22.78 -10.59 -14.84
CA ALA A 451 -22.30 -11.00 -13.52
C ALA A 451 -21.58 -12.35 -13.58
N LEU A 452 -20.45 -12.50 -12.90
CA LEU A 452 -19.65 -13.72 -12.85
C LEU A 452 -19.15 -13.96 -11.43
N GLU A 453 -19.44 -15.15 -10.87
CA GLU A 453 -18.88 -15.59 -9.59
C GLU A 453 -17.52 -16.26 -9.82
N ILE A 454 -16.45 -15.77 -9.19
CA ILE A 454 -15.09 -16.31 -9.30
C ILE A 454 -14.42 -16.27 -7.92
N GLY A 455 -13.80 -17.37 -7.52
CA GLY A 455 -13.09 -17.44 -6.23
C GLY A 455 -14.00 -17.30 -5.02
N THR A 456 -13.45 -16.81 -3.90
CA THR A 456 -14.17 -16.70 -2.63
C THR A 456 -13.86 -15.37 -1.94
N GLY A 457 -14.90 -14.70 -1.41
CA GLY A 457 -14.81 -13.44 -0.67
C GLY A 457 -14.27 -12.28 -1.51
N HIS A 458 -14.16 -11.11 -0.90
CA HIS A 458 -13.80 -9.84 -1.56
C HIS A 458 -12.45 -9.85 -2.28
N HIS A 459 -11.49 -10.69 -1.83
CA HIS A 459 -10.15 -10.83 -2.43
C HIS A 459 -10.03 -12.02 -3.39
N PHE A 460 -11.16 -12.66 -3.76
CA PHE A 460 -11.23 -13.77 -4.73
C PHE A 460 -10.31 -14.95 -4.44
N SER A 461 -9.84 -15.10 -3.20
CA SER A 461 -8.88 -16.13 -2.76
C SER A 461 -7.66 -16.29 -3.67
N GLY A 462 -7.18 -15.20 -4.29
CA GLY A 462 -6.02 -15.21 -5.17
C GLY A 462 -6.26 -15.77 -6.57
N ALA A 463 -7.51 -15.91 -7.02
CA ALA A 463 -7.86 -16.44 -8.34
C ALA A 463 -7.55 -15.46 -9.50
N TYR A 464 -6.41 -14.79 -9.46
CA TYR A 464 -6.06 -13.68 -10.38
C TYR A 464 -6.02 -14.12 -11.85
N ALA A 465 -5.48 -15.30 -12.14
CA ALA A 465 -5.46 -15.85 -13.50
C ALA A 465 -6.88 -16.04 -14.06
N GLN A 466 -7.80 -16.59 -13.24
CA GLN A 466 -9.20 -16.80 -13.65
C GLN A 466 -9.93 -15.46 -13.85
N LEU A 467 -9.66 -14.48 -13.00
CA LEU A 467 -10.20 -13.12 -13.15
C LEU A 467 -9.72 -12.47 -14.46
N ALA A 468 -8.41 -12.54 -14.74
CA ALA A 468 -7.84 -12.02 -15.98
C ALA A 468 -8.47 -12.69 -17.21
N ASP A 469 -8.55 -14.02 -17.23
CA ASP A 469 -9.14 -14.78 -18.33
C ASP A 469 -10.62 -14.43 -18.54
N ALA A 470 -11.41 -14.33 -17.48
CA ALA A 470 -12.81 -13.95 -17.54
C ALA A 470 -13.02 -12.53 -18.13
N ILE A 471 -12.19 -11.57 -17.69
CA ILE A 471 -12.25 -10.19 -18.19
C ILE A 471 -11.86 -10.13 -19.68
N LEU A 472 -10.77 -10.80 -20.07
CA LEU A 472 -10.32 -10.83 -21.46
C LEU A 472 -11.36 -11.47 -22.36
N GLN A 473 -11.88 -12.64 -21.97
CA GLN A 473 -12.92 -13.35 -22.71
C GLN A 473 -14.20 -12.51 -22.84
N GLY A 474 -14.66 -11.93 -21.72
CA GLY A 474 -15.86 -11.10 -21.72
C GLY A 474 -15.71 -9.82 -22.53
N SER A 475 -14.49 -9.28 -22.64
CA SER A 475 -14.14 -8.14 -23.49
C SER A 475 -13.90 -8.50 -24.96
N GLY A 476 -13.91 -9.81 -25.30
CA GLY A 476 -13.62 -10.29 -26.66
C GLY A 476 -12.16 -10.09 -27.05
N ILE A 477 -11.26 -10.12 -26.08
CA ILE A 477 -9.81 -10.03 -26.30
C ILE A 477 -9.23 -11.44 -26.37
N SER A 478 -8.66 -11.77 -27.52
CA SER A 478 -7.88 -13.01 -27.68
C SER A 478 -6.41 -12.71 -27.33
N ALA A 479 -6.04 -12.94 -26.09
CA ALA A 479 -4.64 -12.82 -25.66
C ALA A 479 -3.98 -14.22 -25.65
N PRO A 480 -2.68 -14.32 -25.94
CA PRO A 480 -1.95 -15.58 -25.73
C PRO A 480 -1.99 -15.95 -24.24
N GLY A 481 -2.00 -17.26 -23.96
CA GLY A 481 -1.87 -17.74 -22.59
C GLY A 481 -0.54 -17.27 -21.96
N PRO A 482 -0.42 -17.28 -20.62
CA PRO A 482 0.82 -16.93 -19.96
C PRO A 482 1.93 -17.85 -20.44
N ILE A 483 3.10 -17.28 -20.79
CA ILE A 483 4.27 -18.11 -21.12
C ILE A 483 4.72 -18.75 -19.81
N ALA A 484 4.75 -20.09 -19.78
CA ALA A 484 5.32 -20.80 -18.65
C ALA A 484 6.80 -20.38 -18.49
N THR A 485 7.13 -19.68 -17.44
CA THR A 485 8.52 -19.46 -17.03
C THR A 485 9.11 -20.82 -16.63
N GLN A 486 10.05 -21.34 -17.44
CA GLN A 486 10.87 -22.51 -17.13
C GLN A 486 11.86 -22.18 -16.00
#